data_86881fe81d0b934c36bda3ddbc2c9367
#
_entry.id   86881fe81d0b934c36bda3ddbc2c9367
#
_cell.length_a   1.000
_cell.length_b   1.000
_cell.length_c   1.000
_cell.angle_alpha   90.00
_cell.angle_beta   90.00
_cell.angle_gamma   90.00
#
_symmetry.space_group_name_H-M   'P 1'
#
loop_
_entity.id
_entity.type
_entity.pdbx_description
1 polymer ?
#
loop_
_entity_poly.entity_id
_entity_poly.type
_entity_poly.pdbx_seq_one_letter_code
_entity_poly.pdbx_strand_id
1 'polypeptide(L)'
;MKNFWRDNARFADLFNTALFGGIPFLCPDDLCEADTDVSTLLKFNGHAETIQKVFDVVKKTANGVDFVIWGLENQSKTHYAMPLRHMIEDAFSYLKEYNEVVSKNRKDNDFSSSDEFLSGFKKSDRLHPVISLCIYYGEDPWDGPLCLMDMLDVPEILKPLLTNHKMNLIQVRDSEALNFQHPDVAAVFDISRSIYKEDYDKIRSYYNTQNPDFSAEIGMVIGAITESKQLIDYALELEHDGGELNMCKALDKLINEGRQEGLQEGRQEGLQMGRQEGRQEGLLKGSILTYQKLNVSKEDTCKNIMEDFSLSKEDATEYVEKYW
;
A
#
# COMPACT_ATOMS: atom_id res chain seq x y z
N MET A 1 -8.70 0.06 -8.02
CA MET A 1 -7.97 1.31 -7.73
C MET A 1 -7.96 2.27 -8.92
N LYS A 2 -7.29 1.97 -10.06
CA LYS A 2 -7.23 2.89 -11.21
C LYS A 2 -8.60 3.37 -11.70
N ASN A 3 -9.56 2.48 -11.85
CA ASN A 3 -10.90 2.84 -12.30
C ASN A 3 -11.62 3.76 -11.31
N PHE A 4 -11.44 3.53 -10.02
CA PHE A 4 -12.01 4.37 -8.96
C PHE A 4 -11.57 5.84 -9.08
N TRP A 5 -10.27 6.06 -9.35
CA TRP A 5 -9.71 7.40 -9.51
C TRP A 5 -9.89 8.00 -10.92
N ARG A 6 -10.45 7.25 -11.89
CA ARG A 6 -10.82 7.80 -13.19
C ARG A 6 -12.07 8.70 -13.13
N ASP A 7 -12.92 8.50 -12.16
CA ASP A 7 -14.04 9.40 -11.92
C ASP A 7 -13.54 10.82 -11.60
N ASN A 8 -14.06 11.80 -12.35
CA ASN A 8 -13.58 13.19 -12.22
C ASN A 8 -13.97 13.83 -10.91
N ALA A 9 -15.14 13.49 -10.34
CA ALA A 9 -15.59 14.07 -9.08
C ALA A 9 -14.76 13.53 -7.91
N ARG A 10 -14.48 12.22 -7.88
CA ARG A 10 -13.61 11.58 -6.90
C ARG A 10 -12.18 12.11 -6.98
N PHE A 11 -11.65 12.28 -8.21
CA PHE A 11 -10.33 12.82 -8.45
C PHE A 11 -10.21 14.27 -7.98
N ALA A 12 -11.17 15.13 -8.37
CA ALA A 12 -11.18 16.53 -7.95
C ALA A 12 -11.26 16.66 -6.42
N ASP A 13 -12.13 15.88 -5.77
CA ASP A 13 -12.26 15.92 -4.31
C ASP A 13 -10.97 15.51 -3.60
N LEU A 14 -10.30 14.45 -4.09
CA LEU A 14 -9.01 14.02 -3.55
C LEU A 14 -7.98 15.15 -3.55
N PHE A 15 -7.76 15.78 -4.71
CA PHE A 15 -6.77 16.84 -4.86
C PHE A 15 -7.16 18.11 -4.12
N ASN A 16 -8.44 18.52 -4.19
CA ASN A 16 -8.95 19.68 -3.50
C ASN A 16 -8.77 19.55 -1.98
N THR A 17 -9.06 18.37 -1.45
CA THR A 17 -8.92 18.12 -0.01
C THR A 17 -7.46 18.00 0.39
N ALA A 18 -6.66 17.27 -0.36
CA ALA A 18 -5.28 16.97 0.00
C ALA A 18 -4.34 18.16 -0.12
N LEU A 19 -4.47 18.94 -1.20
CA LEU A 19 -3.51 19.98 -1.54
C LEU A 19 -4.04 21.40 -1.34
N PHE A 20 -5.38 21.57 -1.38
CA PHE A 20 -6.01 22.88 -1.30
C PHE A 20 -6.89 23.07 -0.07
N GLY A 21 -6.80 22.16 0.92
CA GLY A 21 -7.53 22.26 2.18
C GLY A 21 -9.05 22.26 2.03
N GLY A 22 -9.57 21.59 0.99
CA GLY A 22 -10.99 21.49 0.66
C GLY A 22 -11.52 22.66 -0.18
N ILE A 23 -10.66 23.59 -0.61
CA ILE A 23 -11.06 24.65 -1.55
C ILE A 23 -11.29 23.99 -2.93
N PRO A 24 -12.44 24.21 -3.58
CA PRO A 24 -12.76 23.60 -4.88
C PRO A 24 -11.98 24.27 -6.02
N PHE A 25 -10.67 24.03 -6.04
CA PHE A 25 -9.77 24.54 -7.09
C PHE A 25 -9.94 23.76 -8.40
N LEU A 26 -10.11 22.42 -8.28
CA LEU A 26 -10.38 21.55 -9.40
C LEU A 26 -11.88 21.34 -9.55
N CYS A 27 -12.42 21.69 -10.72
CA CYS A 27 -13.78 21.38 -11.11
C CYS A 27 -13.81 20.02 -11.86
N PRO A 28 -14.67 19.08 -11.51
CA PRO A 28 -14.77 17.80 -12.22
C PRO A 28 -15.03 17.94 -13.72
N ASP A 29 -15.84 18.92 -14.11
CA ASP A 29 -16.21 19.20 -15.51
C ASP A 29 -15.03 19.72 -16.36
N ASP A 30 -14.01 20.30 -15.70
CA ASP A 30 -12.81 20.82 -16.38
C ASP A 30 -11.72 19.74 -16.53
N LEU A 31 -11.90 18.57 -15.95
CA LEU A 31 -10.93 17.47 -15.99
C LEU A 31 -11.10 16.62 -17.25
N CYS A 32 -10.02 16.49 -18.01
CA CYS A 32 -9.91 15.59 -19.14
C CYS A 32 -8.91 14.48 -18.84
N GLU A 33 -9.21 13.26 -19.25
CA GLU A 33 -8.22 12.18 -19.18
C GLU A 33 -7.02 12.51 -20.07
N ALA A 34 -5.83 12.27 -19.56
CA ALA A 34 -4.58 12.36 -20.28
C ALA A 34 -3.94 10.97 -20.43
N ASP A 35 -3.03 10.88 -21.41
CA ASP A 35 -2.30 9.65 -21.64
C ASP A 35 -1.38 9.34 -20.46
N THR A 36 -1.58 8.17 -19.85
CA THR A 36 -0.81 7.68 -18.72
C THR A 36 0.55 7.13 -19.13
N ASP A 37 0.77 6.89 -20.43
CA ASP A 37 2.04 6.38 -20.96
C ASP A 37 3.01 7.53 -21.26
N VAL A 38 4.00 7.70 -20.41
CA VAL A 38 5.12 8.62 -20.59
C VAL A 38 6.37 7.91 -21.08
N SER A 39 6.20 6.81 -21.82
CA SER A 39 7.31 6.10 -22.44
C SER A 39 8.10 7.06 -23.34
N THR A 40 9.35 7.25 -23.01
CA THR A 40 10.26 8.12 -23.77
C THR A 40 11.48 7.32 -24.16
N LEU A 41 11.84 7.43 -25.45
CA LEU A 41 13.10 6.90 -25.97
C LEU A 41 14.23 7.86 -25.56
N LEU A 42 14.97 7.54 -24.52
CA LEU A 42 16.20 8.27 -24.19
C LEU A 42 17.34 7.75 -25.05
N LYS A 43 17.81 8.59 -25.97
CA LYS A 43 19.05 8.35 -26.72
C LYS A 43 20.19 9.03 -25.98
N PHE A 44 21.03 8.25 -25.32
CA PHE A 44 22.24 8.75 -24.67
C PHE A 44 23.45 7.99 -25.22
N ASN A 45 24.43 8.68 -25.74
CA ASN A 45 25.72 8.14 -26.22
C ASN A 45 25.60 6.89 -27.11
N GLY A 46 24.63 6.86 -28.04
CA GLY A 46 24.46 5.74 -28.98
C GLY A 46 23.66 4.55 -28.45
N HIS A 47 23.22 4.59 -27.20
CA HIS A 47 22.28 3.63 -26.63
C HIS A 47 20.86 4.23 -26.57
N ALA A 48 19.89 3.47 -27.05
CA ALA A 48 18.47 3.81 -26.93
C ALA A 48 17.85 2.89 -25.86
N GLU A 49 17.49 3.44 -24.72
CA GLU A 49 16.68 2.75 -23.74
C GLU A 49 15.24 3.26 -23.81
N THR A 50 14.32 2.32 -23.93
CA THR A 50 12.90 2.62 -23.77
C THR A 50 12.57 2.48 -22.29
N ILE A 51 12.39 3.61 -21.62
CA ILE A 51 11.88 3.61 -20.24
C ILE A 51 10.37 3.64 -20.35
N GLN A 52 9.76 2.51 -20.04
CA GLN A 52 8.31 2.38 -19.99
C GLN A 52 7.85 2.70 -18.57
N LYS A 53 7.15 3.82 -18.41
CA LYS A 53 6.51 4.19 -17.16
C LYS A 53 5.06 4.53 -17.41
N VAL A 54 4.20 3.90 -16.61
CA VAL A 54 2.74 4.08 -16.69
C VAL A 54 2.30 4.71 -15.38
N PHE A 55 1.67 5.86 -15.48
CA PHE A 55 0.98 6.47 -14.34
C PHE A 55 -0.32 5.73 -14.05
N ASP A 56 -0.77 5.72 -12.80
CA ASP A 56 -2.05 5.11 -12.46
C ASP A 56 -3.22 5.89 -13.05
N VAL A 57 -3.25 7.20 -12.85
CA VAL A 57 -4.21 8.12 -13.48
C VAL A 57 -3.54 9.45 -13.74
N VAL A 58 -3.72 10.00 -14.94
CA VAL A 58 -3.29 11.35 -15.32
C VAL A 58 -4.48 12.12 -15.83
N LYS A 59 -4.70 13.32 -15.30
CA LYS A 59 -5.74 14.23 -15.78
C LYS A 59 -5.19 15.61 -16.05
N LYS A 60 -5.75 16.29 -17.04
CA LYS A 60 -5.46 17.68 -17.40
C LYS A 60 -6.69 18.54 -17.11
N THR A 61 -6.44 19.76 -16.64
CA THR A 61 -7.50 20.77 -16.51
C THR A 61 -7.47 21.73 -17.71
N ALA A 62 -8.58 22.42 -17.94
CA ALA A 62 -8.66 23.50 -18.92
C ALA A 62 -7.68 24.66 -18.63
N ASN A 63 -7.22 24.78 -17.40
CA ASN A 63 -6.21 25.75 -16.96
C ASN A 63 -4.77 25.29 -17.24
N GLY A 64 -4.60 24.17 -17.89
CA GLY A 64 -3.29 23.65 -18.29
C GLY A 64 -2.44 23.10 -17.16
N VAL A 65 -3.04 22.64 -16.07
CA VAL A 65 -2.34 21.94 -14.99
C VAL A 65 -2.55 20.44 -15.14
N ASP A 66 -1.46 19.69 -15.22
CA ASP A 66 -1.50 18.24 -15.25
C ASP A 66 -1.45 17.69 -13.82
N PHE A 67 -2.42 16.83 -13.47
CA PHE A 67 -2.48 16.18 -12.17
C PHE A 67 -2.23 14.68 -12.30
N VAL A 68 -1.30 14.18 -11.51
CA VAL A 68 -0.92 12.77 -11.50
C VAL A 68 -1.17 12.16 -10.14
N ILE A 69 -1.96 11.08 -10.09
CA ILE A 69 -2.10 10.28 -8.89
C ILE A 69 -1.18 9.06 -8.96
N TRP A 70 -0.43 8.87 -7.90
CA TRP A 70 0.42 7.72 -7.70
C TRP A 70 -0.18 6.87 -6.60
N GLY A 71 -0.76 5.74 -6.99
CA GLY A 71 -1.14 4.71 -6.04
C GLY A 71 0.02 3.76 -5.84
N LEU A 72 0.50 3.60 -4.62
CA LEU A 72 1.36 2.47 -4.27
C LEU A 72 0.45 1.27 -4.05
N GLU A 73 0.10 0.58 -5.14
CA GLU A 73 -0.70 -0.63 -5.06
C GLU A 73 0.05 -1.68 -4.24
N ASN A 74 -0.61 -2.26 -3.25
CA ASN A 74 -0.15 -3.41 -2.46
C ASN A 74 1.23 -3.25 -1.81
N GLN A 75 1.58 -2.06 -1.37
CA GLN A 75 2.79 -1.88 -0.59
C GLN A 75 2.46 -1.64 0.87
N SER A 76 2.44 -2.73 1.63
CA SER A 76 2.56 -2.68 3.09
C SER A 76 3.91 -2.13 3.56
N LYS A 77 4.82 -1.81 2.61
CA LYS A 77 6.19 -1.35 2.90
C LYS A 77 6.50 -0.04 2.19
N THR A 78 7.19 0.85 2.88
CA THR A 78 7.70 2.10 2.34
C THR A 78 8.68 1.88 1.17
N HIS A 79 8.54 2.65 0.11
CA HIS A 79 9.47 2.66 -1.01
C HIS A 79 10.47 3.80 -0.85
N TYR A 80 11.69 3.48 -0.39
CA TYR A 80 12.71 4.48 -0.01
C TYR A 80 13.25 5.33 -1.18
N ALA A 81 13.00 4.97 -2.44
CA ALA A 81 13.37 5.78 -3.59
C ALA A 81 12.20 6.57 -4.20
N MET A 82 11.11 6.77 -3.46
CA MET A 82 9.89 7.36 -4.00
C MET A 82 10.06 8.81 -4.48
N PRO A 83 10.76 9.71 -3.77
CA PRO A 83 10.99 11.07 -4.28
C PRO A 83 11.76 11.10 -5.61
N LEU A 84 12.72 10.20 -5.80
CA LEU A 84 13.43 10.06 -7.07
C LEU A 84 12.50 9.56 -8.19
N ARG A 85 11.62 8.61 -7.88
CA ARG A 85 10.59 8.14 -8.84
C ARG A 85 9.71 9.28 -9.29
N HIS A 86 9.12 10.03 -8.35
CA HIS A 86 8.29 11.19 -8.66
C HIS A 86 9.03 12.22 -9.54
N MET A 87 10.27 12.55 -9.15
CA MET A 87 11.07 13.49 -9.93
C MET A 87 11.27 13.03 -11.39
N ILE A 88 11.58 11.76 -11.60
CA ILE A 88 11.77 11.20 -12.95
C ILE A 88 10.47 11.27 -13.76
N GLU A 89 9.38 10.99 -13.14
CA GLU A 89 8.06 10.92 -13.77
C GLU A 89 7.50 12.31 -14.09
N ASP A 90 7.68 13.27 -13.20
CA ASP A 90 7.40 14.69 -13.48
C ASP A 90 8.28 15.21 -14.63
N ALA A 91 9.58 14.86 -14.63
CA ALA A 91 10.51 15.23 -15.69
C ALA A 91 10.09 14.64 -17.05
N PHE A 92 9.59 13.41 -17.09
CA PHE A 92 9.08 12.83 -18.34
C PHE A 92 7.80 13.50 -18.82
N SER A 93 6.92 13.92 -17.93
CA SER A 93 5.74 14.69 -18.30
C SER A 93 6.13 16.02 -18.96
N TYR A 94 7.07 16.75 -18.38
CA TYR A 94 7.63 17.96 -18.99
C TYR A 94 8.32 17.69 -20.33
N LEU A 95 9.09 16.60 -20.43
CA LEU A 95 9.79 16.25 -21.67
C LEU A 95 8.80 15.89 -22.79
N LYS A 96 7.73 15.18 -22.47
CA LYS A 96 6.67 14.85 -23.43
C LYS A 96 6.03 16.12 -23.98
N GLU A 97 5.60 17.02 -23.11
CA GLU A 97 4.99 18.29 -23.51
C GLU A 97 5.97 19.15 -24.31
N TYR A 98 7.22 19.27 -23.88
CA TYR A 98 8.26 19.96 -24.61
C TYR A 98 8.38 19.44 -26.06
N ASN A 99 8.44 18.13 -26.22
CA ASN A 99 8.54 17.49 -27.55
C ASN A 99 7.30 17.76 -28.42
N GLU A 100 6.11 17.78 -27.85
CA GLU A 100 4.86 18.12 -28.54
C GLU A 100 4.88 19.57 -29.03
N VAL A 101 5.27 20.52 -28.16
CA VAL A 101 5.40 21.95 -28.50
C VAL A 101 6.43 22.16 -29.60
N VAL A 102 7.63 21.57 -29.45
CA VAL A 102 8.69 21.65 -30.45
C VAL A 102 8.26 21.06 -31.80
N SER A 103 7.60 19.92 -31.81
CA SER A 103 7.09 19.28 -33.02
C SER A 103 6.07 20.17 -33.74
N LYS A 104 5.13 20.77 -32.96
CA LYS A 104 4.16 21.71 -33.49
C LYS A 104 4.82 22.96 -34.07
N ASN A 105 5.72 23.63 -33.35
CA ASN A 105 6.42 24.82 -33.80
C ASN A 105 7.22 24.59 -35.08
N ARG A 106 7.91 23.43 -35.18
CA ARG A 106 8.66 23.06 -36.37
C ARG A 106 7.75 22.81 -37.57
N LYS A 107 6.60 22.15 -37.34
CA LYS A 107 5.61 21.91 -38.40
C LYS A 107 5.02 23.20 -38.94
N ASP A 108 4.70 24.11 -38.02
CA ASP A 108 4.09 25.40 -38.38
C ASP A 108 5.15 26.40 -38.94
N ASN A 109 6.44 26.10 -38.75
CA ASN A 109 7.59 26.94 -39.12
C ASN A 109 7.47 28.38 -38.63
N ASP A 110 6.92 28.56 -37.42
CA ASP A 110 6.60 29.82 -36.82
C ASP A 110 7.64 30.20 -35.73
N PHE A 111 8.78 30.75 -36.21
CA PHE A 111 9.88 31.20 -35.38
C PHE A 111 10.22 32.66 -35.67
N SER A 112 10.41 33.44 -34.60
CA SER A 112 10.73 34.86 -34.68
C SER A 112 12.24 35.14 -34.67
N SER A 113 13.07 34.16 -34.30
CA SER A 113 14.52 34.29 -34.21
C SER A 113 15.27 32.98 -34.54
N SER A 114 16.59 33.09 -34.77
CA SER A 114 17.47 31.93 -34.93
C SER A 114 17.53 31.06 -33.68
N ASP A 115 17.42 31.65 -32.50
CA ASP A 115 17.51 30.94 -31.22
C ASP A 115 16.26 30.08 -30.99
N GLU A 116 15.09 30.62 -31.35
CA GLU A 116 13.82 29.87 -31.34
C GLU A 116 13.85 28.71 -32.34
N PHE A 117 14.40 28.95 -33.54
CA PHE A 117 14.55 27.90 -34.55
C PHE A 117 15.50 26.77 -34.07
N LEU A 118 16.62 27.14 -33.43
CA LEU A 118 17.59 26.17 -32.93
C LEU A 118 16.99 25.32 -31.79
N SER A 119 16.33 25.94 -30.83
CA SER A 119 15.71 25.25 -29.71
C SER A 119 14.39 24.53 -30.07
N GLY A 120 13.70 25.01 -31.12
CA GLY A 120 12.35 24.58 -31.48
C GLY A 120 11.28 25.08 -30.51
N PHE A 121 11.68 25.88 -29.49
CA PHE A 121 10.82 26.40 -28.42
C PHE A 121 10.86 27.92 -28.45
N LYS A 122 9.67 28.54 -28.53
CA LYS A 122 9.56 30.00 -28.63
C LYS A 122 9.73 30.66 -27.25
N LYS A 123 10.17 31.90 -27.25
CA LYS A 123 10.26 32.71 -26.02
C LYS A 123 8.92 32.86 -25.30
N SER A 124 7.81 32.79 -26.03
CA SER A 124 6.45 32.86 -25.52
C SER A 124 5.91 31.51 -25.03
N ASP A 125 6.49 30.39 -25.44
CA ASP A 125 6.01 29.09 -25.05
C ASP A 125 6.18 28.88 -23.53
N ARG A 126 5.28 28.13 -22.94
CA ARG A 126 5.30 27.75 -21.54
C ARG A 126 4.90 26.28 -21.44
N LEU A 127 5.53 25.57 -20.52
CA LEU A 127 5.10 24.24 -20.12
C LEU A 127 4.10 24.38 -18.96
N HIS A 128 3.19 23.43 -18.89
CA HIS A 128 2.22 23.37 -17.80
C HIS A 128 2.87 22.74 -16.54
N PRO A 129 2.53 23.23 -15.35
CA PRO A 129 3.05 22.62 -14.12
C PRO A 129 2.52 21.19 -13.97
N VAL A 130 3.37 20.29 -13.55
CA VAL A 130 3.02 18.92 -13.16
C VAL A 130 2.91 18.88 -11.64
N ILE A 131 1.80 18.39 -11.14
CA ILE A 131 1.55 18.21 -9.70
C ILE A 131 1.22 16.75 -9.48
N SER A 132 2.11 16.04 -8.83
CA SER A 132 1.96 14.63 -8.50
C SER A 132 1.57 14.44 -7.02
N LEU A 133 0.75 13.43 -6.76
CA LEU A 133 0.27 13.05 -5.44
C LEU A 133 0.47 11.54 -5.23
N CYS A 134 1.16 11.18 -4.18
CA CYS A 134 1.32 9.80 -3.75
C CYS A 134 0.27 9.47 -2.68
N ILE A 135 -0.47 8.38 -2.88
CA ILE A 135 -1.35 7.83 -1.86
C ILE A 135 -0.69 6.57 -1.31
N TYR A 136 -0.33 6.59 -0.06
CA TYR A 136 0.24 5.45 0.65
C TYR A 136 -0.84 4.70 1.42
N TYR A 137 -1.00 3.44 1.09
CA TYR A 137 -2.02 2.56 1.68
C TYR A 137 -1.45 1.60 2.74
N GLY A 138 -0.17 1.72 3.09
CA GLY A 138 0.43 0.86 4.11
C GLY A 138 -0.24 1.02 5.47
N GLU A 139 -0.31 -0.09 6.20
CA GLU A 139 -0.80 -0.10 7.58
C GLU A 139 0.17 0.61 8.53
N ASP A 140 1.48 0.40 8.32
CA ASP A 140 2.52 1.10 9.07
C ASP A 140 2.68 2.55 8.60
N PRO A 141 3.13 3.47 9.48
CA PRO A 141 3.45 4.82 9.08
C PRO A 141 4.55 4.86 8.01
N TRP A 142 4.46 5.85 7.10
CA TRP A 142 5.55 6.08 6.17
C TRP A 142 6.82 6.50 6.90
N ASP A 143 7.90 5.75 6.72
CA ASP A 143 9.22 5.98 7.33
C ASP A 143 10.30 6.36 6.31
N GLY A 144 9.91 6.55 5.03
CA GLY A 144 10.82 6.88 3.94
C GLY A 144 11.03 8.39 3.73
N PRO A 145 11.92 8.75 2.79
CA PRO A 145 12.17 10.13 2.42
C PRO A 145 10.92 10.80 1.84
N LEU A 146 10.76 12.10 2.09
CA LEU A 146 9.68 12.93 1.55
C LEU A 146 10.17 13.87 0.46
N CYS A 147 11.46 14.00 0.28
CA CYS A 147 12.05 14.81 -0.77
C CYS A 147 13.39 14.23 -1.24
N LEU A 148 13.85 14.68 -2.41
CA LEU A 148 15.13 14.25 -2.97
C LEU A 148 16.30 14.53 -2.02
N MET A 149 16.26 15.66 -1.29
CA MET A 149 17.33 16.04 -0.36
C MET A 149 17.51 15.02 0.78
N ASP A 150 16.44 14.36 1.21
CA ASP A 150 16.48 13.33 2.24
C ASP A 150 17.23 12.05 1.78
N MET A 151 17.42 11.90 0.46
CA MET A 151 18.10 10.77 -0.17
C MET A 151 19.56 11.05 -0.51
N LEU A 152 20.02 12.28 -0.33
CA LEU A 152 21.34 12.71 -0.75
C LEU A 152 22.29 12.84 0.45
N ASP A 153 23.51 12.31 0.31
CA ASP A 153 24.59 12.61 1.23
C ASP A 153 25.30 13.90 0.77
N VAL A 154 24.86 15.02 1.34
CA VAL A 154 25.28 16.36 0.90
C VAL A 154 25.86 17.17 2.05
N PRO A 155 27.12 17.66 1.93
CA PRO A 155 27.67 18.66 2.85
C PRO A 155 26.77 19.92 2.91
N GLU A 156 26.62 20.49 4.10
CA GLU A 156 25.75 21.65 4.34
C GLU A 156 26.00 22.82 3.37
N ILE A 157 27.27 23.06 3.02
CA ILE A 157 27.68 24.14 2.12
C ILE A 157 27.13 23.98 0.70
N LEU A 158 26.80 22.74 0.28
CA LEU A 158 26.28 22.47 -1.08
C LEU A 158 24.75 22.47 -1.13
N LYS A 159 24.07 22.33 -0.01
CA LYS A 159 22.59 22.28 0.04
C LYS A 159 21.91 23.46 -0.69
N PRO A 160 22.38 24.74 -0.49
CA PRO A 160 21.75 25.87 -1.18
C PRO A 160 21.90 25.86 -2.70
N LEU A 161 22.83 25.08 -3.24
CA LEU A 161 23.08 24.96 -4.69
C LEU A 161 22.23 23.88 -5.36
N LEU A 162 21.52 23.07 -4.59
CA LEU A 162 20.73 21.95 -5.08
C LEU A 162 19.24 22.31 -5.11
N THR A 163 18.58 21.92 -6.21
CA THR A 163 17.11 21.96 -6.28
C THR A 163 16.55 20.75 -5.57
N ASN A 164 15.68 21.00 -4.59
CA ASN A 164 15.00 19.92 -3.86
C ASN A 164 13.65 19.62 -4.52
N HIS A 165 13.44 18.37 -4.89
CA HIS A 165 12.16 17.88 -5.38
C HIS A 165 11.38 17.27 -4.21
N LYS A 166 10.21 17.85 -3.90
CA LYS A 166 9.33 17.38 -2.82
C LYS A 166 8.21 16.52 -3.37
N MET A 167 7.88 15.48 -2.63
CA MET A 167 6.76 14.60 -2.90
C MET A 167 5.54 15.06 -2.08
N ASN A 168 4.36 15.10 -2.70
CA ASN A 168 3.10 15.22 -1.97
C ASN A 168 2.63 13.81 -1.58
N LEU A 169 2.49 13.56 -0.29
CA LEU A 169 2.14 12.25 0.26
C LEU A 169 0.85 12.35 1.09
N ILE A 170 -0.09 11.45 0.82
CA ILE A 170 -1.20 11.14 1.71
C ILE A 170 -1.00 9.74 2.26
N GLN A 171 -1.13 9.59 3.57
CA GLN A 171 -1.22 8.29 4.23
C GLN A 171 -2.68 8.04 4.60
N VAL A 172 -3.26 6.94 4.11
CA VAL A 172 -4.66 6.61 4.41
C VAL A 172 -4.88 6.45 5.90
N ARG A 173 -3.93 5.82 6.60
CA ARG A 173 -3.98 5.61 8.05
C ARG A 173 -4.07 6.92 8.86
N ASP A 174 -3.44 8.00 8.40
CA ASP A 174 -3.30 9.27 9.13
C ASP A 174 -4.11 10.39 8.48
N SER A 175 -5.20 10.04 7.79
CA SER A 175 -6.02 10.95 7.00
C SER A 175 -7.18 11.61 7.79
N GLU A 176 -7.17 11.61 9.13
CA GLU A 176 -8.26 12.16 9.95
C GLU A 176 -8.54 13.64 9.73
N ALA A 177 -7.50 14.41 9.41
CA ALA A 177 -7.63 15.83 9.15
C ALA A 177 -8.19 16.16 7.74
N LEU A 178 -8.32 15.15 6.88
CA LEU A 178 -8.80 15.31 5.51
C LEU A 178 -10.32 15.14 5.48
N ASN A 179 -11.04 16.21 5.18
CA ASN A 179 -12.50 16.23 5.08
C ASN A 179 -12.93 16.12 3.62
N PHE A 180 -12.99 14.91 3.11
CA PHE A 180 -13.47 14.63 1.76
C PHE A 180 -14.96 14.95 1.62
N GLN A 181 -15.33 15.59 0.51
CA GLN A 181 -16.71 15.98 0.23
C GLN A 181 -17.46 14.94 -0.60
N HIS A 182 -16.72 14.18 -1.43
CA HIS A 182 -17.31 13.10 -2.20
C HIS A 182 -17.55 11.87 -1.29
N PRO A 183 -18.80 11.36 -1.21
CA PRO A 183 -19.15 10.29 -0.26
C PRO A 183 -18.31 9.03 -0.43
N ASP A 184 -18.01 8.64 -1.68
CA ASP A 184 -17.21 7.45 -1.94
C ASP A 184 -15.76 7.61 -1.49
N VAL A 185 -15.17 8.79 -1.71
CA VAL A 185 -13.79 9.08 -1.27
C VAL A 185 -13.73 9.09 0.25
N ALA A 186 -14.68 9.79 0.89
CA ALA A 186 -14.80 9.80 2.35
C ALA A 186 -14.94 8.39 2.91
N ALA A 187 -15.82 7.58 2.34
CA ALA A 187 -16.04 6.19 2.77
C ALA A 187 -14.77 5.33 2.63
N VAL A 188 -14.10 5.40 1.48
CA VAL A 188 -12.86 4.64 1.24
C VAL A 188 -11.80 4.99 2.28
N PHE A 189 -11.55 6.28 2.54
CA PHE A 189 -10.55 6.68 3.52
C PHE A 189 -10.96 6.39 4.96
N ASP A 190 -12.20 6.70 5.35
CA ASP A 190 -12.69 6.52 6.73
C ASP A 190 -12.77 5.04 7.12
N ILE A 191 -13.29 4.20 6.23
CA ILE A 191 -13.44 2.77 6.51
C ILE A 191 -12.06 2.11 6.53
N SER A 192 -11.20 2.36 5.54
CA SER A 192 -9.85 1.78 5.52
C SER A 192 -9.05 2.18 6.76
N ARG A 193 -9.09 3.45 7.15
CA ARG A 193 -8.45 3.94 8.37
C ARG A 193 -9.01 3.28 9.64
N SER A 194 -10.34 3.11 9.70
CA SER A 194 -10.98 2.47 10.86
C SER A 194 -10.63 0.99 10.95
N ILE A 195 -10.45 0.29 9.81
CA ILE A 195 -9.95 -1.08 9.76
C ILE A 195 -8.52 -1.15 10.31
N TYR A 196 -7.61 -0.27 9.87
CA TYR A 196 -6.23 -0.21 10.37
C TYR A 196 -6.12 0.10 11.87
N LYS A 197 -7.12 0.77 12.43
CA LYS A 197 -7.19 1.09 13.87
C LYS A 197 -8.03 0.10 14.66
N GLU A 198 -8.55 -0.94 14.01
CA GLU A 198 -9.48 -1.92 14.60
C GLU A 198 -10.74 -1.27 15.22
N ASP A 199 -11.11 -0.05 14.77
CA ASP A 199 -12.26 0.71 15.26
C ASP A 199 -13.54 0.34 14.48
N TYR A 200 -13.96 -0.90 14.64
CA TYR A 200 -15.15 -1.44 13.97
C TYR A 200 -16.48 -0.82 14.49
N ASP A 201 -16.49 -0.36 15.73
CA ASP A 201 -17.69 0.28 16.31
C ASP A 201 -17.96 1.64 15.64
N LYS A 202 -16.92 2.38 15.26
CA LYS A 202 -17.05 3.60 14.48
C LYS A 202 -17.69 3.32 13.11
N ILE A 203 -17.25 2.28 12.43
CA ILE A 203 -17.83 1.88 11.13
C ILE A 203 -19.30 1.53 11.32
N ARG A 204 -19.65 0.72 12.33
CA ARG A 204 -21.03 0.32 12.61
C ARG A 204 -21.91 1.52 12.96
N SER A 205 -21.43 2.44 13.79
CA SER A 205 -22.23 3.59 14.22
C SER A 205 -22.50 4.56 13.07
N TYR A 206 -21.54 4.78 12.20
CA TYR A 206 -21.64 5.76 11.12
C TYR A 206 -22.39 5.21 9.90
N TYR A 207 -22.03 4.00 9.46
CA TYR A 207 -22.54 3.44 8.20
C TYR A 207 -23.81 2.63 8.33
N ASN A 208 -24.22 2.21 9.53
CA ASN A 208 -25.48 1.50 9.75
C ASN A 208 -26.71 2.45 9.81
N THR A 209 -26.50 3.71 10.20
CA THR A 209 -27.60 4.64 10.45
C THR A 209 -27.77 5.71 9.38
N GLN A 210 -26.70 6.08 8.66
CA GLN A 210 -26.71 7.25 7.78
C GLN A 210 -26.44 6.95 6.30
N ASN A 211 -25.74 5.86 5.99
CA ASN A 211 -25.46 5.45 4.61
C ASN A 211 -25.61 3.93 4.51
N PRO A 212 -26.74 3.46 4.03
CA PRO A 212 -27.03 2.04 4.10
C PRO A 212 -26.15 1.19 3.20
N ASP A 213 -25.92 1.60 1.95
CA ASP A 213 -25.35 0.69 0.99
C ASP A 213 -24.40 1.40 0.02
N PHE A 214 -23.25 0.76 -0.23
CA PHE A 214 -22.25 1.21 -1.19
C PHE A 214 -22.28 0.34 -2.44
N SER A 215 -21.73 0.87 -3.54
CA SER A 215 -21.44 0.02 -4.69
C SER A 215 -20.42 -1.04 -4.35
N ALA A 216 -20.48 -2.20 -5.00
CA ALA A 216 -19.48 -3.25 -4.86
C ALA A 216 -18.05 -2.75 -5.15
N GLU A 217 -17.91 -1.76 -6.06
CA GLU A 217 -16.65 -1.10 -6.35
C GLU A 217 -15.96 -0.54 -5.09
N ILE A 218 -16.71 0.11 -4.20
CA ILE A 218 -16.17 0.67 -2.95
C ILE A 218 -15.62 -0.44 -2.06
N GLY A 219 -16.35 -1.55 -1.92
CA GLY A 219 -15.88 -2.72 -1.19
C GLY A 219 -14.60 -3.33 -1.76
N MET A 220 -14.52 -3.45 -3.09
CA MET A 220 -13.31 -3.91 -3.76
C MET A 220 -12.12 -2.97 -3.53
N VAL A 221 -12.34 -1.66 -3.57
CA VAL A 221 -11.31 -0.65 -3.32
C VAL A 221 -10.82 -0.71 -1.88
N ILE A 222 -11.73 -0.76 -0.90
CA ILE A 222 -11.37 -0.89 0.52
C ILE A 222 -10.63 -2.21 0.77
N GLY A 223 -11.14 -3.32 0.22
CA GLY A 223 -10.49 -4.62 0.33
C GLY A 223 -9.08 -4.64 -0.27
N ALA A 224 -8.86 -3.94 -1.40
CA ALA A 224 -7.54 -3.81 -2.01
C ALA A 224 -6.59 -2.93 -1.17
N ILE A 225 -7.10 -1.90 -0.52
CA ILE A 225 -6.33 -1.02 0.38
C ILE A 225 -5.92 -1.77 1.65
N THR A 226 -6.85 -2.50 2.25
CA THR A 226 -6.66 -3.22 3.51
C THR A 226 -6.12 -4.64 3.35
N GLU A 227 -5.77 -5.03 2.12
CA GLU A 227 -5.32 -6.38 1.75
C GLU A 227 -6.31 -7.49 2.17
N SER A 228 -7.58 -7.14 2.35
CA SER A 228 -8.64 -8.07 2.74
C SER A 228 -9.21 -8.81 1.54
N LYS A 229 -8.72 -10.04 1.31
CA LYS A 229 -9.23 -10.91 0.25
C LYS A 229 -10.72 -11.23 0.44
N GLN A 230 -11.14 -11.45 1.68
CA GLN A 230 -12.52 -11.77 2.03
C GLN A 230 -13.48 -10.63 1.65
N LEU A 231 -13.05 -9.37 1.85
CA LEU A 231 -13.86 -8.21 1.46
C LEU A 231 -13.96 -8.08 -0.05
N ILE A 232 -12.86 -8.35 -0.77
CA ILE A 232 -12.86 -8.35 -2.24
C ILE A 232 -13.79 -9.45 -2.77
N ASP A 233 -13.67 -10.67 -2.28
CA ASP A 233 -14.48 -11.82 -2.71
C ASP A 233 -15.97 -11.55 -2.43
N TYR A 234 -16.30 -11.00 -1.26
CA TYR A 234 -17.68 -10.62 -0.93
C TYR A 234 -18.24 -9.51 -1.84
N ALA A 235 -17.43 -8.50 -2.15
CA ALA A 235 -17.82 -7.43 -3.06
C ALA A 235 -18.04 -7.95 -4.48
N LEU A 236 -17.21 -8.88 -4.97
CA LEU A 236 -17.37 -9.53 -6.27
C LEU A 236 -18.65 -10.39 -6.35
N GLU A 237 -18.97 -11.13 -5.29
CA GLU A 237 -20.24 -11.87 -5.21
C GLU A 237 -21.45 -10.92 -5.36
N LEU A 238 -21.42 -9.79 -4.63
CA LEU A 238 -22.50 -8.78 -4.70
C LEU A 238 -22.60 -8.11 -6.08
N GLU A 239 -21.48 -7.81 -6.73
CA GLU A 239 -21.46 -7.23 -8.07
C GLU A 239 -22.14 -8.17 -9.07
N HIS A 240 -21.87 -9.48 -8.98
CA HIS A 240 -22.49 -10.49 -9.83
C HIS A 240 -24.01 -10.59 -9.63
N ASP A 241 -24.47 -10.45 -8.40
CA ASP A 241 -25.88 -10.56 -8.02
C ASP A 241 -26.66 -9.23 -8.16
N GLY A 242 -26.00 -8.15 -8.58
CA GLY A 242 -26.57 -6.81 -8.67
C GLY A 242 -26.96 -6.21 -7.32
N GLY A 243 -26.30 -6.67 -6.25
CA GLY A 243 -26.53 -6.21 -4.89
C GLY A 243 -25.68 -5.00 -4.49
N GLU A 244 -26.12 -4.33 -3.45
CA GLU A 244 -25.38 -3.23 -2.81
C GLU A 244 -24.61 -3.74 -1.60
N LEU A 245 -23.42 -3.15 -1.35
CA LEU A 245 -22.55 -3.54 -0.27
C LEU A 245 -23.01 -2.90 1.05
N ASN A 246 -23.50 -3.72 1.98
CA ASN A 246 -23.68 -3.30 3.36
C ASN A 246 -22.40 -3.53 4.16
N MET A 247 -21.71 -2.45 4.50
CA MET A 247 -20.40 -2.52 5.16
C MET A 247 -20.46 -3.21 6.53
N CYS A 248 -21.55 -3.05 7.29
CA CYS A 248 -21.69 -3.72 8.57
C CYS A 248 -21.78 -5.23 8.42
N LYS A 249 -22.55 -5.72 7.43
CA LYS A 249 -22.63 -7.17 7.14
C LYS A 249 -21.29 -7.71 6.63
N ALA A 250 -20.59 -6.94 5.80
CA ALA A 250 -19.25 -7.29 5.32
C ALA A 250 -18.27 -7.45 6.50
N LEU A 251 -18.25 -6.49 7.41
CA LEU A 251 -17.40 -6.54 8.62
C LEU A 251 -17.77 -7.70 9.55
N ASP A 252 -19.05 -7.94 9.79
CA ASP A 252 -19.49 -9.06 10.61
C ASP A 252 -19.07 -10.40 10.00
N LYS A 253 -19.12 -10.53 8.67
CA LYS A 253 -18.61 -11.70 7.95
C LYS A 253 -17.09 -11.84 8.15
N LEU A 254 -16.32 -10.77 7.96
CA LEU A 254 -14.87 -10.74 8.13
C LEU A 254 -14.44 -11.12 9.56
N ILE A 255 -15.07 -10.52 10.57
CA ILE A 255 -14.76 -10.81 11.97
C ILE A 255 -15.08 -12.27 12.31
N ASN A 256 -16.21 -12.80 11.82
CA ASN A 256 -16.59 -14.19 12.06
C ASN A 256 -15.65 -15.17 11.35
N GLU A 257 -15.24 -14.89 10.12
CA GLU A 257 -14.28 -15.71 9.37
C GLU A 257 -12.91 -15.71 10.04
N GLY A 258 -12.37 -14.52 10.39
CA GLY A 258 -11.10 -14.41 11.11
C GLY A 258 -11.12 -15.13 12.47
N ARG A 259 -12.26 -15.07 13.19
CA ARG A 259 -12.43 -15.84 14.43
C ARG A 259 -12.43 -17.34 14.19
N GLN A 260 -13.05 -17.81 13.10
CA GLN A 260 -13.06 -19.23 12.77
C GLN A 260 -11.69 -19.72 12.35
N GLU A 261 -10.97 -18.95 11.52
CA GLU A 261 -9.60 -19.24 11.11
C GLU A 261 -8.67 -19.32 12.33
N GLY A 262 -8.68 -18.32 13.21
CA GLY A 262 -7.86 -18.33 14.42
C GLY A 262 -8.19 -19.50 15.38
N LEU A 263 -9.47 -19.87 15.48
CA LEU A 263 -9.89 -21.07 16.25
C LEU A 263 -9.37 -22.37 15.61
N GLN A 264 -9.38 -22.44 14.29
CA GLN A 264 -8.90 -23.63 13.56
C GLN A 264 -7.37 -23.75 13.64
N GLU A 265 -6.65 -22.64 13.47
CA GLU A 265 -5.19 -22.58 13.63
C GLU A 265 -4.78 -22.95 15.05
N GLY A 266 -5.34 -22.31 16.06
CA GLY A 266 -5.03 -22.62 17.45
C GLY A 266 -5.36 -24.08 17.83
N ARG A 267 -6.43 -24.65 17.24
CA ARG A 267 -6.74 -26.06 17.43
C ARG A 267 -5.69 -26.98 16.75
N GLN A 268 -5.23 -26.62 15.54
CA GLN A 268 -4.20 -27.41 14.85
C GLN A 268 -2.86 -27.34 15.57
N GLU A 269 -2.44 -26.14 15.98
CA GLU A 269 -1.21 -25.95 16.76
C GLU A 269 -1.26 -26.70 18.09
N GLY A 270 -2.37 -26.55 18.86
CA GLY A 270 -2.54 -27.30 20.10
C GLY A 270 -2.52 -28.81 19.93
N LEU A 271 -3.10 -29.31 18.82
CA LEU A 271 -3.09 -30.74 18.51
C LEU A 271 -1.70 -31.23 18.11
N GLN A 272 -0.93 -30.41 17.39
CA GLN A 272 0.45 -30.71 16.99
C GLN A 272 1.37 -30.68 18.22
N MET A 273 1.29 -29.65 19.05
CA MET A 273 2.04 -29.55 20.31
C MET A 273 1.72 -30.72 21.24
N GLY A 274 0.43 -31.00 21.49
CA GLY A 274 0.03 -32.12 22.34
C GLY A 274 0.48 -33.50 21.83
N ARG A 275 0.53 -33.70 20.49
CA ARG A 275 1.10 -34.94 19.89
C ARG A 275 2.59 -34.99 20.10
N GLN A 276 3.32 -33.89 19.97
CA GLN A 276 4.77 -33.83 20.15
C GLN A 276 5.13 -34.09 21.63
N GLU A 277 4.46 -33.43 22.54
CA GLU A 277 4.62 -33.64 23.99
C GLU A 277 4.28 -35.05 24.41
N GLY A 278 3.14 -35.57 23.97
CA GLY A 278 2.73 -36.95 24.27
C GLY A 278 3.68 -38.00 23.70
N ARG A 279 4.29 -37.74 22.52
CA ARG A 279 5.31 -38.62 21.95
C ARG A 279 6.60 -38.59 22.77
N GLN A 280 7.05 -37.40 23.19
CA GLN A 280 8.23 -37.23 24.03
C GLN A 280 8.02 -37.89 25.40
N GLU A 281 6.88 -37.68 26.05
CA GLU A 281 6.54 -38.29 27.32
C GLU A 281 6.43 -39.83 27.20
N GLY A 282 5.85 -40.32 26.09
CA GLY A 282 5.78 -41.73 25.80
C GLY A 282 7.14 -42.40 25.61
N LEU A 283 8.09 -41.72 24.92
CA LEU A 283 9.47 -42.20 24.77
C LEU A 283 10.20 -42.22 26.11
N LEU A 284 10.11 -41.15 26.88
CA LEU A 284 10.67 -41.03 28.25
C LEU A 284 10.18 -42.17 29.15
N LYS A 285 8.86 -42.34 29.23
CA LYS A 285 8.25 -43.42 29.99
C LYS A 285 8.72 -44.79 29.52
N GLY A 286 8.75 -45.02 28.19
CA GLY A 286 9.24 -46.25 27.61
C GLY A 286 10.71 -46.55 27.98
N SER A 287 11.56 -45.56 27.95
CA SER A 287 12.97 -45.69 28.33
C SER A 287 13.13 -46.01 29.83
N ILE A 288 12.43 -45.30 30.70
CA ILE A 288 12.48 -45.55 32.17
C ILE A 288 12.03 -46.96 32.48
N LEU A 289 10.90 -47.41 31.92
CA LEU A 289 10.42 -48.80 32.12
C LEU A 289 11.37 -49.84 31.54
N THR A 290 12.10 -49.54 30.49
CA THR A 290 13.11 -50.43 29.89
C THR A 290 14.30 -50.55 30.83
N TYR A 291 14.84 -49.45 31.36
CA TYR A 291 15.92 -49.48 32.33
C TYR A 291 15.53 -50.22 33.63
N GLN A 292 14.30 -50.03 34.10
CA GLN A 292 13.76 -50.76 35.25
C GLN A 292 13.76 -52.29 34.98
N LYS A 293 13.30 -52.72 33.80
CA LYS A 293 13.30 -54.15 33.41
C LYS A 293 14.70 -54.76 33.30
N LEU A 294 15.70 -53.95 32.95
CA LEU A 294 17.09 -54.30 32.86
C LEU A 294 17.80 -54.30 34.22
N ASN A 295 17.08 -54.06 35.33
CA ASN A 295 17.59 -53.89 36.68
C ASN A 295 18.70 -52.83 36.82
N VAL A 296 18.62 -51.74 36.03
CA VAL A 296 19.48 -50.56 36.18
C VAL A 296 19.03 -49.81 37.45
N SER A 297 19.97 -49.25 38.21
CA SER A 297 19.60 -48.53 39.40
C SER A 297 18.80 -47.25 39.05
N LYS A 298 18.00 -46.76 39.99
CA LYS A 298 17.20 -45.54 39.81
C LYS A 298 18.07 -44.31 39.55
N GLU A 299 19.26 -44.24 40.23
CA GLU A 299 20.25 -43.19 40.05
C GLU A 299 20.92 -43.21 38.65
N ASP A 300 21.25 -44.41 38.16
CA ASP A 300 21.82 -44.54 36.81
C ASP A 300 20.78 -44.36 35.71
N THR A 301 19.54 -44.75 35.95
CA THR A 301 18.42 -44.42 35.04
C THR A 301 18.24 -42.91 34.91
N CYS A 302 18.32 -42.16 36.01
CA CYS A 302 18.23 -40.70 35.98
C CYS A 302 19.34 -40.07 35.13
N LYS A 303 20.59 -40.58 35.24
CA LYS A 303 21.70 -40.10 34.39
C LYS A 303 21.49 -40.43 32.92
N ASN A 304 21.07 -41.64 32.60
CA ASN A 304 20.82 -42.04 31.22
C ASN A 304 19.71 -41.21 30.56
N ILE A 305 18.62 -40.96 31.29
CA ILE A 305 17.51 -40.11 30.82
C ILE A 305 17.93 -38.64 30.60
N MET A 306 18.81 -38.11 31.46
CA MET A 306 19.41 -36.78 31.24
C MET A 306 20.20 -36.72 29.93
N GLU A 307 21.00 -37.73 29.63
CA GLU A 307 21.83 -37.78 28.43
C GLU A 307 20.98 -38.04 27.17
N ASP A 308 20.10 -39.06 27.19
CA ASP A 308 19.28 -39.45 26.04
C ASP A 308 18.30 -38.40 25.60
N PHE A 309 17.77 -37.60 26.55
CA PHE A 309 16.73 -36.59 26.28
C PHE A 309 17.17 -35.18 26.53
N SER A 310 18.45 -34.93 26.85
CA SER A 310 19.00 -33.60 27.15
C SER A 310 18.20 -32.84 28.24
N LEU A 311 17.77 -33.56 29.29
CA LEU A 311 16.97 -33.00 30.37
C LEU A 311 17.85 -32.45 31.50
N SER A 312 17.29 -31.49 32.25
CA SER A 312 17.88 -31.09 33.51
C SER A 312 17.84 -32.23 34.54
N LYS A 313 18.68 -32.16 35.57
CA LYS A 313 18.68 -33.18 36.65
C LYS A 313 17.35 -33.20 37.39
N GLU A 314 16.74 -32.02 37.57
CA GLU A 314 15.45 -31.86 38.24
C GLU A 314 14.35 -32.54 37.46
N ASP A 315 14.23 -32.24 36.15
CA ASP A 315 13.22 -32.83 35.27
C ASP A 315 13.39 -34.37 35.14
N ALA A 316 14.62 -34.83 34.95
CA ALA A 316 14.87 -36.24 34.84
C ALA A 316 14.52 -37.02 36.14
N THR A 317 14.79 -36.40 37.30
CA THR A 317 14.41 -36.98 38.59
C THR A 317 12.90 -37.06 38.72
N GLU A 318 12.17 -36.00 38.36
CA GLU A 318 10.70 -35.98 38.42
C GLU A 318 10.08 -37.07 37.52
N TYR A 319 10.58 -37.19 36.27
CA TYR A 319 10.08 -38.23 35.37
C TYR A 319 10.41 -39.66 35.84
N VAL A 320 11.61 -39.88 36.40
CA VAL A 320 11.97 -41.18 36.96
C VAL A 320 11.13 -41.49 38.20
N GLU A 321 10.83 -40.51 39.06
CA GLU A 321 9.92 -40.73 40.19
C GLU A 321 8.51 -41.01 39.76
N LYS A 322 8.02 -40.38 38.70
CA LYS A 322 6.65 -40.52 38.16
C LYS A 322 6.43 -41.90 37.51
N TYR A 323 7.45 -42.48 36.84
CA TYR A 323 7.25 -43.67 35.99
C TYR A 323 8.04 -44.89 36.43
N TRP A 324 8.85 -44.79 37.50
CA TRP A 324 9.56 -45.95 38.07
C TRP A 324 8.59 -46.90 38.81
#